data_09eeba62afe59a3ec237c58868b2ff6f
#
_entry.id   09eeba62afe59a3ec237c58868b2ff6f
#
_cell.length_a   1.000
_cell.length_b   1.000
_cell.length_c   1.000
_cell.angle_alpha   90.00
_cell.angle_beta   90.00
_cell.angle_gamma   90.00
#
_symmetry.space_group_name_H-M   'P 1'
#
loop_
_entity.id
_entity.type
_entity.pdbx_description
1 polymer ?
#
loop_
_entity_poly.entity_id
_entity_poly.type
_entity_poly.pdbx_seq_one_letter_code
_entity_poly.pdbx_strand_id
1 'polypeptide(L)'
;VFDNPEDGLIKSHQPCPCGDSSDAFSYYKDGGYCFSGKCDKKWYTNKELGIDDEGEPTQMNALSPELTQSTDLSSGVISEIPDRKITKDTAKFFGVSVKHDDQGKEINHYYPYHDTSGIHVANKVRGRGKSFLWEGSSKSAALFGQHLFGAGSAKAVTIVEGELDAMSCYQLLGSRYPVVSVQNGAGNAFKSCKQNYKYLDSFDTIAICFDNDEDGINAATSVAKLFPNKAKIVKLHLKDASEYLKENKHKDFTNLWFSAERYTPANIVRGEDLLDRLLNQPTPESLALPWSGLQDLTYGIRKGEMWTITSGSGMGKTQVLRELSYHIQQHTEDNIGLLFLEDPLEDAARGMMSLSAGKPLHLPTTEFTQEEWDDAFADTLGTGRYVFFDSFGSNDIDTIINTIRYMRYSCDCRYIFLDHISILVSDQSAGDERKALDEIATKLKTLTIELDIWLGMVSHSKRPAGKPHEEGGHTSLSELRGTAGIGQLSNMVLGLERNGQDPDLYKRNVTLIRVLKNRFSGLTGPACHLHYDRDTGRLTQIDDPDIDPELETIDEIEEPNETHMS
;
A
#
# COMPACT_ATOMS: atom_id res chain seq x y z
N VAL A 1 -5.99 -8.95 37.76
CA VAL A 1 -4.84 -8.13 37.38
C VAL A 1 -3.79 -9.12 36.93
N PHE A 2 -3.66 -9.35 35.63
CA PHE A 2 -2.64 -10.25 35.08
C PHE A 2 -1.49 -9.39 34.57
N ASP A 3 -0.33 -9.53 35.16
CA ASP A 3 0.87 -8.77 34.82
C ASP A 3 1.62 -9.30 33.58
N ASN A 4 1.14 -10.39 32.96
CA ASN A 4 1.69 -10.89 31.68
C ASN A 4 0.69 -11.82 30.97
N PRO A 5 0.19 -11.48 29.76
CA PRO A 5 -0.81 -12.29 29.05
C PRO A 5 -0.27 -13.59 28.42
N GLU A 6 1.04 -13.90 28.52
CA GLU A 6 1.64 -15.11 27.96
C GLU A 6 1.79 -16.26 28.98
N ASP A 7 1.64 -16.00 30.29
CA ASP A 7 1.73 -17.03 31.30
C ASP A 7 0.48 -17.93 31.33
N GLY A 8 0.61 -19.15 30.84
CA GLY A 8 -0.43 -20.17 30.92
C GLY A 8 -1.34 -20.27 29.68
N LEU A 9 -1.03 -19.58 28.59
CA LEU A 9 -1.80 -19.72 27.34
C LEU A 9 -1.60 -21.12 26.74
N ILE A 10 -2.73 -21.86 26.58
CA ILE A 10 -2.74 -23.20 25.98
C ILE A 10 -3.07 -23.10 24.48
N LYS A 11 -4.08 -22.32 24.11
CA LYS A 11 -4.54 -22.20 22.73
C LYS A 11 -5.25 -20.86 22.50
N SER A 12 -4.90 -20.17 21.42
CA SER A 12 -5.53 -18.91 21.02
C SER A 12 -6.40 -19.05 19.77
N HIS A 13 -7.11 -18.00 19.41
CA HIS A 13 -7.93 -17.92 18.19
C HIS A 13 -8.96 -19.05 18.06
N GLN A 14 -9.70 -19.29 19.14
CA GLN A 14 -10.78 -20.29 19.18
C GLN A 14 -12.15 -19.60 19.11
N PRO A 15 -13.20 -20.34 18.69
CA PRO A 15 -14.56 -19.84 18.77
C PRO A 15 -14.97 -19.52 20.20
N CYS A 16 -15.63 -18.39 20.41
CA CYS A 16 -16.14 -18.03 21.73
C CYS A 16 -17.35 -18.90 22.10
N PRO A 17 -17.43 -19.42 23.34
CA PRO A 17 -18.60 -20.17 23.82
C PRO A 17 -19.91 -19.40 23.74
N CYS A 18 -19.88 -18.08 23.70
CA CYS A 18 -21.05 -17.24 23.52
C CYS A 18 -21.58 -17.20 22.07
N GLY A 19 -20.83 -17.73 21.10
CA GLY A 19 -21.21 -17.74 19.68
C GLY A 19 -20.97 -16.42 18.92
N ASP A 20 -20.51 -15.36 19.59
CA ASP A 20 -20.38 -14.00 18.99
C ASP A 20 -19.11 -13.82 18.16
N SER A 21 -18.14 -14.72 18.23
CA SER A 21 -16.92 -14.68 17.45
C SER A 21 -16.36 -16.07 17.21
N SER A 22 -15.82 -16.28 16.01
CA SER A 22 -15.19 -17.54 15.60
C SER A 22 -13.74 -17.70 16.03
N ASP A 23 -13.08 -16.61 16.50
CA ASP A 23 -11.65 -16.57 16.73
C ASP A 23 -11.20 -15.69 17.92
N ALA A 24 -12.11 -15.09 18.65
CA ALA A 24 -11.80 -14.14 19.73
C ALA A 24 -11.67 -14.81 21.11
N PHE A 25 -11.47 -16.12 21.20
CA PHE A 25 -11.36 -16.84 22.46
C PHE A 25 -9.99 -17.49 22.63
N SER A 26 -9.43 -17.40 23.84
CA SER A 26 -8.17 -18.05 24.19
C SER A 26 -8.32 -18.88 25.44
N TYR A 27 -7.76 -20.11 25.41
CA TYR A 27 -7.71 -21.03 26.54
C TYR A 27 -6.43 -20.83 27.33
N TYR A 28 -6.57 -20.78 28.64
CA TYR A 28 -5.48 -20.73 29.62
C TYR A 28 -5.61 -21.91 30.58
N LYS A 29 -4.57 -22.18 31.38
CA LYS A 29 -4.54 -23.27 32.33
C LYS A 29 -5.72 -23.29 33.30
N ASP A 30 -6.22 -22.11 33.67
CA ASP A 30 -7.27 -21.93 34.67
C ASP A 30 -8.64 -21.56 34.08
N GLY A 31 -8.80 -21.57 32.75
CA GLY A 31 -10.04 -21.21 32.08
C GLY A 31 -9.84 -20.61 30.69
N GLY A 32 -10.79 -19.80 30.22
CA GLY A 32 -10.69 -19.15 28.93
C GLY A 32 -11.19 -17.71 28.94
N TYR A 33 -10.60 -16.87 28.09
CA TYR A 33 -10.94 -15.45 27.99
C TYR A 33 -11.45 -15.11 26.59
N CYS A 34 -12.58 -14.36 26.55
CA CYS A 34 -13.16 -13.86 25.32
C CYS A 34 -12.74 -12.39 25.06
N PHE A 35 -12.03 -12.16 23.98
CA PHE A 35 -11.59 -10.83 23.53
C PHE A 35 -12.63 -10.10 22.68
N SER A 36 -13.76 -10.74 22.32
CA SER A 36 -14.83 -10.10 21.56
C SER A 36 -15.42 -8.89 22.33
N GLY A 37 -15.54 -7.76 21.67
CA GLY A 37 -16.20 -6.56 22.22
C GLY A 37 -17.70 -6.74 22.51
N LYS A 38 -18.33 -7.76 21.93
CA LYS A 38 -19.76 -8.03 22.03
C LYS A 38 -20.13 -9.04 23.10
N CYS A 39 -19.14 -9.70 23.72
CA CYS A 39 -19.39 -10.72 24.73
C CYS A 39 -19.50 -10.09 26.12
N ASP A 40 -20.63 -10.26 26.80
CA ASP A 40 -20.87 -9.74 28.14
C ASP A 40 -20.04 -10.47 29.19
N LYS A 41 -19.79 -11.78 29.00
CA LYS A 41 -18.96 -12.59 29.87
C LYS A 41 -17.56 -12.74 29.27
N LYS A 42 -16.57 -12.15 29.93
CA LYS A 42 -15.19 -12.15 29.44
C LYS A 42 -14.39 -13.38 29.85
N TRP A 43 -14.65 -13.95 31.02
CA TRP A 43 -13.91 -15.09 31.56
C TRP A 43 -14.83 -16.29 31.79
N TYR A 44 -14.34 -17.48 31.43
CA TYR A 44 -14.99 -18.78 31.61
C TYR A 44 -14.06 -19.71 32.38
N THR A 45 -14.56 -20.37 33.44
CA THR A 45 -13.79 -21.34 34.23
C THR A 45 -13.67 -22.67 33.48
N ASN A 46 -12.68 -23.49 33.80
CA ASN A 46 -12.52 -24.84 33.21
C ASN A 46 -13.79 -25.70 33.35
N LYS A 47 -14.49 -25.61 34.47
CA LYS A 47 -15.75 -26.29 34.69
C LYS A 47 -16.85 -25.87 33.72
N GLU A 48 -16.92 -24.59 33.39
CA GLU A 48 -17.91 -24.07 32.40
C GLU A 48 -17.52 -24.42 30.97
N LEU A 49 -16.23 -24.64 30.72
CA LEU A 49 -15.69 -25.06 29.42
C LEU A 49 -15.65 -26.59 29.26
N GLY A 50 -15.99 -27.36 30.32
CA GLY A 50 -15.94 -28.82 30.29
C GLY A 50 -14.52 -29.36 30.15
N ILE A 51 -13.52 -28.70 30.80
CA ILE A 51 -12.11 -29.06 30.76
C ILE A 51 -11.73 -29.62 32.15
N ASP A 52 -10.98 -30.72 32.20
CA ASP A 52 -10.50 -31.29 33.45
C ASP A 52 -9.28 -30.55 34.03
N ASP A 53 -8.81 -30.97 35.21
CA ASP A 53 -7.68 -30.36 35.92
C ASP A 53 -6.33 -30.56 35.20
N GLU A 54 -6.27 -31.41 34.16
CA GLU A 54 -5.08 -31.65 33.33
C GLU A 54 -5.15 -30.85 32.00
N GLY A 55 -6.24 -30.12 31.75
CA GLY A 55 -6.43 -29.27 30.56
C GLY A 55 -6.96 -30.04 29.35
N GLU A 56 -7.38 -31.29 29.50
CA GLU A 56 -8.02 -32.08 28.45
C GLU A 56 -9.56 -31.95 28.50
N PRO A 57 -10.27 -31.96 27.36
CA PRO A 57 -11.73 -31.93 27.35
C PRO A 57 -12.27 -33.18 28.02
N THR A 58 -12.94 -33.02 29.15
CA THR A 58 -13.73 -34.12 29.71
C THR A 58 -14.73 -34.54 28.65
N GLN A 59 -14.81 -35.86 28.37
CA GLN A 59 -15.85 -36.44 27.52
C GLN A 59 -17.24 -36.15 28.11
N MET A 60 -17.68 -34.92 27.97
CA MET A 60 -19.07 -34.54 28.11
C MET A 60 -19.44 -33.84 26.80
N ASN A 61 -20.22 -34.58 26.02
CA ASN A 61 -21.15 -34.06 25.04
C ASN A 61 -20.84 -32.61 24.64
N ALA A 62 -19.86 -32.43 23.73
CA ALA A 62 -20.07 -31.44 22.73
C ALA A 62 -21.49 -31.64 22.24
N LEU A 63 -22.39 -30.75 22.60
CA LEU A 63 -23.50 -30.36 21.78
C LEU A 63 -22.91 -29.61 20.58
N SER A 64 -22.06 -30.29 19.80
CA SER A 64 -22.29 -30.34 18.37
C SER A 64 -23.69 -30.86 18.27
N PRO A 65 -24.64 -30.21 17.59
CA PRO A 65 -25.70 -30.98 17.04
C PRO A 65 -24.97 -32.05 16.23
N GLU A 66 -24.86 -33.28 16.69
CA GLU A 66 -24.91 -34.41 15.82
C GLU A 66 -26.14 -34.12 14.99
N LEU A 67 -25.91 -33.50 13.81
CA LEU A 67 -26.80 -33.72 12.68
C LEU A 67 -26.93 -35.23 12.65
N THR A 68 -28.02 -35.73 13.24
CA THR A 68 -28.53 -37.04 12.99
C THR A 68 -28.44 -37.14 11.48
N GLN A 69 -27.45 -37.85 10.96
CA GLN A 69 -27.40 -38.22 9.57
C GLN A 69 -28.58 -39.12 9.36
N SER A 70 -29.71 -38.49 9.07
CA SER A 70 -30.82 -39.16 8.41
C SER A 70 -30.22 -39.56 7.06
N THR A 71 -30.07 -40.84 6.84
CA THR A 71 -29.70 -41.40 5.54
C THR A 71 -30.73 -41.11 4.47
N ASP A 72 -31.92 -40.68 4.87
CA ASP A 72 -33.00 -40.26 3.98
C ASP A 72 -32.98 -38.75 3.81
N LEU A 73 -32.51 -38.28 2.62
CA LEU A 73 -32.54 -36.89 2.25
C LEU A 73 -33.97 -36.46 1.96
N SER A 74 -34.42 -35.35 2.57
CA SER A 74 -35.75 -34.82 2.36
C SER A 74 -35.96 -34.36 0.92
N SER A 75 -37.17 -34.48 0.42
CA SER A 75 -37.54 -34.02 -0.92
C SER A 75 -38.93 -33.38 -0.93
N GLY A 76 -39.16 -32.54 -1.92
CA GLY A 76 -40.45 -31.93 -2.22
C GLY A 76 -40.98 -32.38 -3.58
N VAL A 77 -41.81 -31.57 -4.18
CA VAL A 77 -42.30 -31.76 -5.55
C VAL A 77 -41.51 -30.87 -6.49
N ILE A 78 -41.09 -31.41 -7.63
CA ILE A 78 -40.47 -30.59 -8.68
C ILE A 78 -41.53 -29.67 -9.28
N SER A 79 -41.40 -28.38 -9.01
CA SER A 79 -42.33 -27.34 -9.47
C SER A 79 -41.55 -26.13 -9.99
N GLU A 80 -42.24 -25.26 -10.68
CA GLU A 80 -41.71 -23.91 -10.96
C GLU A 80 -41.53 -23.11 -9.67
N ILE A 81 -40.66 -22.08 -9.70
CA ILE A 81 -40.48 -21.12 -8.60
C ILE A 81 -40.91 -19.74 -9.11
N PRO A 82 -42.22 -19.42 -9.00
CA PRO A 82 -42.82 -18.25 -9.66
C PRO A 82 -42.22 -16.92 -9.22
N ASP A 83 -41.95 -16.76 -7.92
CA ASP A 83 -41.34 -15.53 -7.36
C ASP A 83 -39.98 -15.22 -7.96
N ARG A 84 -39.35 -16.19 -8.58
CA ARG A 84 -38.04 -16.09 -9.24
C ARG A 84 -38.10 -16.27 -10.75
N LYS A 85 -39.31 -16.54 -11.30
CA LYS A 85 -39.53 -16.89 -12.71
C LYS A 85 -38.71 -18.08 -13.20
N ILE A 86 -38.31 -18.97 -12.29
CA ILE A 86 -37.64 -20.21 -12.64
C ILE A 86 -38.68 -21.22 -13.11
N THR A 87 -38.51 -21.71 -14.34
CA THR A 87 -39.43 -22.66 -14.94
C THR A 87 -39.31 -24.04 -14.31
N LYS A 88 -40.37 -24.83 -14.41
CA LYS A 88 -40.38 -26.23 -13.96
C LYS A 88 -39.33 -27.08 -14.65
N ASP A 89 -39.03 -26.81 -15.93
CA ASP A 89 -38.02 -27.55 -16.70
C ASP A 89 -36.62 -27.25 -16.14
N THR A 90 -36.33 -25.99 -15.79
CA THR A 90 -35.07 -25.60 -15.14
C THR A 90 -34.95 -26.24 -13.76
N ALA A 91 -35.99 -26.17 -12.92
CA ALA A 91 -36.00 -26.82 -11.61
C ALA A 91 -35.79 -28.35 -11.74
N LYS A 92 -36.43 -28.98 -12.71
CA LYS A 92 -36.28 -30.41 -13.02
C LYS A 92 -34.87 -30.75 -13.46
N PHE A 93 -34.26 -29.91 -14.31
CA PHE A 93 -32.90 -30.13 -14.79
C PHE A 93 -31.89 -30.13 -13.63
N PHE A 94 -32.00 -29.19 -12.69
CA PHE A 94 -31.15 -29.13 -11.51
C PHE A 94 -31.57 -30.08 -10.38
N GLY A 95 -32.67 -30.80 -10.51
CA GLY A 95 -33.21 -31.70 -9.47
C GLY A 95 -33.78 -30.97 -8.26
N VAL A 96 -34.07 -29.68 -8.38
CA VAL A 96 -34.58 -28.85 -7.28
C VAL A 96 -36.05 -29.12 -7.06
N SER A 97 -36.42 -29.37 -5.79
CA SER A 97 -37.81 -29.62 -5.38
C SER A 97 -38.25 -28.61 -4.33
N VAL A 98 -39.57 -28.38 -4.27
CA VAL A 98 -40.19 -27.41 -3.39
C VAL A 98 -41.23 -28.10 -2.53
N LYS A 99 -41.24 -27.85 -1.24
CA LYS A 99 -42.28 -28.27 -0.31
C LYS A 99 -43.28 -27.13 -0.12
N HIS A 100 -44.57 -27.47 -0.25
CA HIS A 100 -45.66 -26.51 -0.06
C HIS A 100 -46.45 -26.84 1.21
N ASP A 101 -47.09 -25.85 1.81
CA ASP A 101 -48.08 -26.06 2.87
C ASP A 101 -49.44 -26.45 2.27
N ASP A 102 -50.41 -26.71 3.15
CA ASP A 102 -51.77 -27.11 2.76
C ASP A 102 -52.52 -26.02 1.95
N GLN A 103 -51.97 -24.78 1.96
CA GLN A 103 -52.50 -23.65 1.19
C GLN A 103 -51.76 -23.45 -0.14
N GLY A 104 -50.83 -24.35 -0.48
CA GLY A 104 -50.01 -24.27 -1.69
C GLY A 104 -48.88 -23.25 -1.65
N LYS A 105 -48.56 -22.69 -0.48
CA LYS A 105 -47.47 -21.74 -0.33
C LYS A 105 -46.13 -22.46 -0.09
N GLU A 106 -45.06 -22.01 -0.75
CA GLU A 106 -43.72 -22.57 -0.60
C GLU A 106 -43.23 -22.47 0.85
N ILE A 107 -42.73 -23.60 1.40
CA ILE A 107 -42.15 -23.71 2.73
C ILE A 107 -40.66 -23.83 2.62
N ASN A 108 -40.18 -24.83 1.88
CA ASN A 108 -38.77 -25.15 1.72
C ASN A 108 -38.42 -25.42 0.26
N HIS A 109 -37.22 -24.98 -0.14
CA HIS A 109 -36.58 -25.44 -1.36
C HIS A 109 -35.45 -26.40 -1.00
N TYR A 110 -35.37 -27.53 -1.70
CA TYR A 110 -34.34 -28.54 -1.54
C TYR A 110 -33.41 -28.51 -2.75
N TYR A 111 -32.14 -28.15 -2.53
CA TYR A 111 -31.11 -28.10 -3.55
C TYR A 111 -30.21 -29.32 -3.40
N PRO A 112 -30.28 -30.31 -4.32
CA PRO A 112 -29.48 -31.52 -4.23
C PRO A 112 -28.01 -31.24 -4.56
N TYR A 113 -27.13 -31.65 -3.68
CA TYR A 113 -25.70 -31.61 -3.87
C TYR A 113 -25.13 -33.01 -4.08
N HIS A 114 -24.27 -33.13 -5.07
CA HIS A 114 -23.63 -34.38 -5.46
C HIS A 114 -22.12 -34.28 -5.20
N ASP A 115 -21.49 -35.41 -4.98
CA ASP A 115 -20.04 -35.49 -4.94
C ASP A 115 -19.42 -35.46 -6.36
N THR A 116 -18.10 -35.52 -6.45
CA THR A 116 -17.39 -35.52 -7.74
C THR A 116 -17.64 -36.75 -8.61
N SER A 117 -18.24 -37.82 -8.03
CA SER A 117 -18.65 -39.04 -8.75
C SER A 117 -20.09 -38.98 -9.20
N GLY A 118 -20.83 -37.91 -8.89
CA GLY A 118 -22.22 -37.73 -9.24
C GLY A 118 -23.23 -38.41 -8.26
N ILE A 119 -22.78 -38.86 -7.09
CA ILE A 119 -23.63 -39.43 -6.08
C ILE A 119 -24.29 -38.31 -5.27
N HIS A 120 -25.59 -38.35 -5.07
CA HIS A 120 -26.31 -37.40 -4.23
C HIS A 120 -25.96 -37.62 -2.75
N VAL A 121 -25.28 -36.64 -2.15
CA VAL A 121 -24.67 -36.74 -0.82
C VAL A 121 -25.27 -35.78 0.22
N ALA A 122 -25.92 -34.72 -0.24
CA ALA A 122 -26.50 -33.73 0.65
C ALA A 122 -27.63 -32.94 -0.03
N ASN A 123 -28.54 -32.39 0.77
CA ASN A 123 -29.41 -31.29 0.36
C ASN A 123 -29.06 -30.03 1.13
N LYS A 124 -29.01 -28.90 0.43
CA LYS A 124 -29.10 -27.60 1.08
C LYS A 124 -30.58 -27.18 1.07
N VAL A 125 -31.14 -26.98 2.24
CA VAL A 125 -32.56 -26.66 2.41
C VAL A 125 -32.68 -25.18 2.72
N ARG A 126 -33.42 -24.46 1.88
CA ARG A 126 -33.75 -23.07 2.12
C ARG A 126 -35.17 -22.97 2.67
N GLY A 127 -35.28 -22.55 3.92
CA GLY A 127 -36.56 -22.30 4.59
C GLY A 127 -37.08 -20.87 4.42
N ARG A 128 -38.23 -20.60 5.00
CA ARG A 128 -38.84 -19.26 5.07
C ARG A 128 -37.86 -18.29 5.78
N GLY A 129 -37.79 -17.05 5.32
CA GLY A 129 -36.92 -16.02 5.93
C GLY A 129 -35.43 -16.13 5.58
N LYS A 130 -35.06 -16.86 4.52
CA LYS A 130 -33.68 -17.11 4.10
C LYS A 130 -32.82 -17.90 5.11
N SER A 131 -33.48 -18.76 5.92
CA SER A 131 -32.75 -19.73 6.73
C SER A 131 -32.22 -20.87 5.84
N PHE A 132 -31.01 -21.34 6.13
CA PHE A 132 -30.39 -22.45 5.41
C PHE A 132 -30.01 -23.57 6.38
N LEU A 133 -30.28 -24.81 5.97
CA LEU A 133 -29.92 -26.02 6.69
C LEU A 133 -29.28 -27.01 5.71
N TRP A 134 -28.30 -27.78 6.16
CA TRP A 134 -27.74 -28.89 5.40
C TRP A 134 -28.28 -30.22 5.94
N GLU A 135 -28.78 -31.07 5.03
CA GLU A 135 -29.05 -32.47 5.28
C GLU A 135 -27.97 -33.31 4.59
N GLY A 136 -27.47 -34.36 5.23
CA GLY A 136 -26.41 -35.22 4.70
C GLY A 136 -25.01 -34.60 4.80
N SER A 137 -24.08 -35.06 3.94
CA SER A 137 -22.66 -34.72 4.01
C SER A 137 -22.27 -33.52 3.13
N SER A 138 -22.38 -32.31 3.66
CA SER A 138 -21.94 -31.10 2.95
C SER A 138 -20.45 -31.06 2.66
N LYS A 139 -19.62 -31.76 3.44
CA LYS A 139 -18.14 -31.79 3.27
C LYS A 139 -17.70 -32.53 2.00
N SER A 140 -18.45 -33.54 1.56
CA SER A 140 -18.19 -34.31 0.34
C SER A 140 -18.85 -33.72 -0.91
N ALA A 141 -19.69 -32.71 -0.74
CA ALA A 141 -20.41 -32.08 -1.85
C ALA A 141 -19.46 -31.29 -2.75
N ALA A 142 -19.64 -31.42 -4.07
CA ALA A 142 -19.03 -30.60 -5.09
C ALA A 142 -19.81 -29.28 -5.27
N LEU A 143 -19.53 -28.49 -6.32
CA LEU A 143 -20.31 -27.29 -6.64
C LEU A 143 -21.75 -27.70 -7.01
N PHE A 144 -22.72 -26.85 -6.65
CA PHE A 144 -24.10 -27.11 -7.05
C PHE A 144 -24.22 -27.13 -8.58
N GLY A 145 -24.87 -28.16 -9.11
CA GLY A 145 -25.02 -28.36 -10.55
C GLY A 145 -23.82 -28.97 -11.26
N GLN A 146 -22.66 -29.17 -10.59
CA GLN A 146 -21.43 -29.70 -11.19
C GLN A 146 -21.65 -31.06 -11.88
N HIS A 147 -22.44 -31.97 -11.28
CA HIS A 147 -22.74 -33.31 -11.81
C HIS A 147 -23.52 -33.29 -13.13
N LEU A 148 -24.14 -32.16 -13.48
CA LEU A 148 -24.95 -32.00 -14.71
C LEU A 148 -24.08 -31.72 -15.92
N PHE A 149 -22.83 -31.24 -15.69
CA PHE A 149 -21.94 -30.78 -16.74
C PHE A 149 -20.60 -31.48 -16.61
N GLY A 150 -20.29 -32.37 -17.55
CA GLY A 150 -19.00 -33.05 -17.56
C GLY A 150 -17.82 -32.05 -17.64
N ALA A 151 -16.68 -32.43 -17.07
CA ALA A 151 -15.46 -31.62 -17.15
C ALA A 151 -15.10 -31.34 -18.61
N GLY A 152 -14.89 -30.07 -18.98
CA GLY A 152 -14.57 -29.64 -20.34
C GLY A 152 -15.66 -29.89 -21.38
N SER A 153 -16.91 -30.15 -20.96
CA SER A 153 -18.05 -30.42 -21.87
C SER A 153 -18.47 -29.22 -22.73
N ALA A 154 -17.99 -28.04 -22.41
CA ALA A 154 -18.22 -26.80 -23.15
C ALA A 154 -16.97 -25.90 -23.09
N LYS A 155 -16.92 -24.85 -23.93
CA LYS A 155 -15.82 -23.87 -23.88
C LYS A 155 -15.84 -23.02 -22.61
N ALA A 156 -17.01 -22.77 -22.05
CA ALA A 156 -17.16 -21.90 -20.89
C ALA A 156 -18.04 -22.54 -19.80
N VAL A 157 -17.68 -22.27 -18.54
CA VAL A 157 -18.50 -22.53 -17.37
C VAL A 157 -18.75 -21.22 -16.64
N THR A 158 -19.97 -21.03 -16.12
CA THR A 158 -20.31 -19.87 -15.28
C THR A 158 -20.36 -20.30 -13.83
N ILE A 159 -19.72 -19.51 -12.95
CA ILE A 159 -19.77 -19.69 -11.50
C ILE A 159 -20.59 -18.55 -10.92
N VAL A 160 -21.57 -18.87 -10.10
CA VAL A 160 -22.44 -17.92 -9.37
C VAL A 160 -22.40 -18.19 -7.87
N GLU A 161 -22.97 -17.29 -7.06
CA GLU A 161 -22.93 -17.42 -5.60
C GLU A 161 -23.97 -18.39 -5.03
N GLY A 162 -25.16 -18.42 -5.60
CA GLY A 162 -26.28 -19.14 -5.05
C GLY A 162 -26.96 -20.09 -6.03
N GLU A 163 -27.71 -21.02 -5.50
CA GLU A 163 -28.44 -22.05 -6.26
C GLU A 163 -29.53 -21.43 -7.16
N LEU A 164 -30.23 -20.39 -6.64
CA LEU A 164 -31.20 -19.64 -7.41
C LEU A 164 -30.57 -18.88 -8.57
N ASP A 165 -29.38 -18.33 -8.35
CA ASP A 165 -28.62 -17.62 -9.39
C ASP A 165 -28.11 -18.60 -10.44
N ALA A 166 -27.72 -19.82 -10.05
CA ALA A 166 -27.33 -20.85 -11.00
C ALA A 166 -28.49 -21.23 -11.95
N MET A 167 -29.67 -21.46 -11.42
CA MET A 167 -30.84 -21.74 -12.21
C MET A 167 -31.26 -20.55 -13.09
N SER A 168 -31.24 -19.34 -12.52
CA SER A 168 -31.57 -18.10 -13.23
C SER A 168 -30.57 -17.82 -14.36
N CYS A 169 -29.30 -17.91 -14.09
CA CYS A 169 -28.23 -17.73 -15.07
C CYS A 169 -28.33 -18.78 -16.20
N TYR A 170 -28.53 -20.03 -15.86
CA TYR A 170 -28.73 -21.10 -16.84
C TYR A 170 -29.89 -20.80 -17.79
N GLN A 171 -31.05 -20.39 -17.24
CA GLN A 171 -32.24 -20.03 -18.01
C GLN A 171 -32.01 -18.76 -18.85
N LEU A 172 -31.38 -17.73 -18.32
CA LEU A 172 -31.00 -16.50 -19.04
C LEU A 172 -30.08 -16.78 -20.23
N LEU A 173 -29.17 -17.75 -20.10
CA LEU A 173 -28.25 -18.18 -21.17
C LEU A 173 -28.89 -19.19 -22.13
N GLY A 174 -30.21 -19.33 -22.12
CA GLY A 174 -30.98 -20.20 -23.04
C GLY A 174 -30.82 -21.66 -22.74
N SER A 175 -30.49 -22.05 -21.51
CA SER A 175 -30.36 -23.45 -21.04
C SER A 175 -29.32 -24.27 -21.82
N ARG A 176 -28.22 -23.64 -22.19
CA ARG A 176 -27.20 -24.27 -23.06
C ARG A 176 -25.79 -24.30 -22.46
N TYR A 177 -25.48 -23.35 -21.59
CA TYR A 177 -24.13 -23.19 -21.05
C TYR A 177 -24.05 -23.77 -19.64
N PRO A 178 -22.94 -24.44 -19.27
CA PRO A 178 -22.68 -24.89 -17.92
C PRO A 178 -22.75 -23.75 -16.91
N VAL A 179 -23.54 -23.95 -15.86
CA VAL A 179 -23.63 -23.01 -14.72
C VAL A 179 -23.58 -23.80 -13.43
N VAL A 180 -22.69 -23.37 -12.53
CA VAL A 180 -22.52 -23.98 -11.21
C VAL A 180 -22.54 -22.90 -10.13
N SER A 181 -22.94 -23.23 -8.91
CA SER A 181 -22.79 -22.28 -7.80
C SER A 181 -21.87 -22.80 -6.70
N VAL A 182 -21.28 -21.84 -5.95
CA VAL A 182 -20.54 -22.16 -4.75
C VAL A 182 -21.48 -22.54 -3.61
N GLN A 183 -20.97 -23.29 -2.62
CA GLN A 183 -21.82 -23.91 -1.60
C GLN A 183 -22.41 -22.92 -0.58
N ASN A 184 -21.63 -21.94 -0.14
CA ASN A 184 -21.96 -21.07 0.99
C ASN A 184 -21.74 -19.57 0.69
N GLY A 185 -22.03 -19.14 -0.55
CA GLY A 185 -21.96 -17.74 -0.94
C GLY A 185 -20.53 -17.18 -1.07
N ALA A 186 -20.42 -15.86 -1.19
CA ALA A 186 -19.19 -15.11 -1.45
C ALA A 186 -18.06 -15.46 -0.47
N GLY A 187 -18.32 -15.49 0.83
CA GLY A 187 -17.30 -15.72 1.85
C GLY A 187 -16.57 -17.06 1.75
N ASN A 188 -17.17 -18.06 1.08
CA ASN A 188 -16.55 -19.38 0.89
C ASN A 188 -16.19 -19.69 -0.57
N ALA A 189 -16.41 -18.76 -1.47
CA ALA A 189 -16.26 -18.95 -2.91
C ALA A 189 -14.85 -19.38 -3.31
N PHE A 190 -13.82 -18.71 -2.80
CA PHE A 190 -12.42 -19.08 -3.07
C PHE A 190 -12.11 -20.52 -2.67
N LYS A 191 -12.54 -20.94 -1.48
CA LYS A 191 -12.31 -22.30 -0.96
C LYS A 191 -13.05 -23.33 -1.82
N SER A 192 -14.31 -23.09 -2.14
CA SER A 192 -15.13 -23.97 -2.98
C SER A 192 -14.52 -24.13 -4.37
N CYS A 193 -14.10 -23.04 -5.01
CA CYS A 193 -13.45 -23.09 -6.32
C CYS A 193 -12.09 -23.76 -6.28
N LYS A 194 -11.29 -23.53 -5.24
CA LYS A 194 -9.99 -24.20 -5.05
C LYS A 194 -10.14 -25.71 -4.87
N GLN A 195 -11.13 -26.16 -4.13
CA GLN A 195 -11.43 -27.59 -3.95
C GLN A 195 -11.86 -28.27 -5.26
N ASN A 196 -12.56 -27.55 -6.13
CA ASN A 196 -13.04 -28.01 -7.43
C ASN A 196 -12.16 -27.51 -8.60
N TYR A 197 -10.90 -27.13 -8.33
CA TYR A 197 -10.00 -26.53 -9.30
C TYR A 197 -9.88 -27.35 -10.60
N LYS A 198 -9.62 -28.64 -10.50
CA LYS A 198 -9.44 -29.53 -11.67
C LYS A 198 -10.66 -29.55 -12.60
N TYR A 199 -11.86 -29.53 -12.02
CA TYR A 199 -13.09 -29.46 -12.78
C TYR A 199 -13.24 -28.11 -13.50
N LEU A 200 -13.08 -27.01 -12.75
CA LEU A 200 -13.20 -25.66 -13.31
C LEU A 200 -12.12 -25.37 -14.35
N ASP A 201 -10.88 -25.81 -14.12
CA ASP A 201 -9.76 -25.61 -15.04
C ASP A 201 -9.88 -26.44 -16.33
N SER A 202 -10.80 -27.41 -16.40
CA SER A 202 -11.06 -28.16 -17.64
C SER A 202 -11.77 -27.34 -18.72
N PHE A 203 -12.32 -26.18 -18.39
CA PHE A 203 -12.96 -25.26 -19.34
C PHE A 203 -11.97 -24.22 -19.88
N ASP A 204 -12.19 -23.73 -21.10
CA ASP A 204 -11.35 -22.70 -21.71
C ASP A 204 -11.62 -21.31 -21.10
N THR A 205 -12.83 -21.07 -20.63
CA THR A 205 -13.28 -19.81 -20.03
C THR A 205 -14.09 -20.10 -18.79
N ILE A 206 -13.81 -19.33 -17.73
CA ILE A 206 -14.52 -19.37 -16.47
C ILE A 206 -15.17 -17.99 -16.26
N ALA A 207 -16.47 -17.90 -16.50
CA ALA A 207 -17.24 -16.67 -16.28
C ALA A 207 -17.69 -16.62 -14.81
N ILE A 208 -17.20 -15.65 -14.06
CA ILE A 208 -17.53 -15.44 -12.65
C ILE A 208 -18.61 -14.36 -12.60
N CYS A 209 -19.80 -14.75 -12.17
CA CYS A 209 -21.01 -13.91 -12.15
C CYS A 209 -21.58 -13.88 -10.73
N PHE A 210 -20.93 -13.13 -9.84
CA PHE A 210 -21.30 -12.99 -8.43
C PHE A 210 -22.17 -11.74 -8.23
N ASP A 211 -22.73 -11.61 -7.02
CA ASP A 211 -23.58 -10.48 -6.66
C ASP A 211 -22.84 -9.14 -6.84
N ASN A 212 -23.58 -8.12 -7.22
CA ASN A 212 -23.06 -6.77 -7.44
C ASN A 212 -23.08 -5.98 -6.12
N ASP A 213 -22.42 -6.54 -5.10
CA ASP A 213 -22.13 -5.89 -3.83
C ASP A 213 -20.63 -6.04 -3.50
N GLU A 214 -20.17 -5.41 -2.43
CA GLU A 214 -18.76 -5.40 -2.07
C GLU A 214 -18.20 -6.81 -1.84
N ASP A 215 -18.95 -7.66 -1.15
CA ASP A 215 -18.52 -9.03 -0.85
C ASP A 215 -18.45 -9.89 -2.12
N GLY A 216 -19.42 -9.77 -3.02
CA GLY A 216 -19.45 -10.47 -4.30
C GLY A 216 -18.31 -10.04 -5.23
N ILE A 217 -18.03 -8.73 -5.33
CA ILE A 217 -16.94 -8.19 -6.14
C ILE A 217 -15.57 -8.67 -5.63
N ASN A 218 -15.37 -8.64 -4.30
CA ASN A 218 -14.13 -9.12 -3.68
C ASN A 218 -13.95 -10.63 -3.86
N ALA A 219 -15.01 -11.40 -3.70
CA ALA A 219 -15.02 -12.84 -3.91
C ALA A 219 -14.74 -13.19 -5.38
N ALA A 220 -15.37 -12.49 -6.34
CA ALA A 220 -15.14 -12.68 -7.77
C ALA A 220 -13.67 -12.44 -8.12
N THR A 221 -13.09 -11.35 -7.61
CA THR A 221 -11.66 -11.03 -7.78
C THR A 221 -10.76 -12.11 -7.19
N SER A 222 -11.11 -12.64 -6.02
CA SER A 222 -10.33 -13.69 -5.35
C SER A 222 -10.37 -15.01 -6.12
N VAL A 223 -11.54 -15.39 -6.63
CA VAL A 223 -11.71 -16.58 -7.47
C VAL A 223 -11.00 -16.41 -8.82
N ALA A 224 -11.06 -15.23 -9.43
CA ALA A 224 -10.39 -14.95 -10.70
C ALA A 224 -8.87 -15.14 -10.62
N LYS A 225 -8.26 -14.84 -9.47
CA LYS A 225 -6.83 -15.08 -9.22
C LYS A 225 -6.42 -16.56 -9.28
N LEU A 226 -7.37 -17.50 -9.06
CA LEU A 226 -7.10 -18.93 -9.22
C LEU A 226 -6.92 -19.31 -10.72
N PHE A 227 -7.56 -18.57 -11.62
CA PHE A 227 -7.62 -18.89 -13.06
C PHE A 227 -7.20 -17.69 -13.92
N PRO A 228 -5.98 -17.16 -13.78
CA PRO A 228 -5.59 -15.86 -14.34
C PRO A 228 -5.73 -15.74 -15.85
N ASN A 229 -5.62 -16.87 -16.57
CA ASN A 229 -5.70 -16.88 -18.04
C ASN A 229 -7.09 -17.25 -18.59
N LYS A 230 -8.03 -17.68 -17.74
CA LYS A 230 -9.34 -18.22 -18.13
C LYS A 230 -10.50 -17.44 -17.53
N ALA A 231 -10.26 -16.78 -16.38
CA ALA A 231 -11.31 -16.06 -15.67
C ALA A 231 -11.78 -14.81 -16.40
N LYS A 232 -13.08 -14.63 -16.44
CA LYS A 232 -13.77 -13.40 -16.86
C LYS A 232 -14.74 -13.00 -15.75
N ILE A 233 -14.77 -11.74 -15.36
CA ILE A 233 -15.71 -11.23 -14.36
C ILE A 233 -16.87 -10.57 -15.10
N VAL A 234 -18.08 -11.09 -14.90
CA VAL A 234 -19.32 -10.52 -15.44
C VAL A 234 -19.75 -9.38 -14.52
N LYS A 235 -19.62 -8.15 -14.97
CA LYS A 235 -20.00 -6.95 -14.21
C LYS A 235 -21.50 -6.72 -14.33
N LEU A 236 -22.25 -7.09 -13.31
CA LEU A 236 -23.71 -6.90 -13.28
C LEU A 236 -24.06 -5.43 -12.97
N HIS A 237 -25.20 -4.96 -13.52
CA HIS A 237 -25.78 -3.66 -13.19
C HIS A 237 -26.94 -3.81 -12.19
N LEU A 238 -27.59 -4.96 -12.14
CA LEU A 238 -28.53 -5.37 -11.09
C LEU A 238 -27.80 -6.17 -10.02
N LYS A 239 -28.49 -6.49 -8.93
CA LYS A 239 -27.87 -7.15 -7.80
C LYS A 239 -27.28 -8.52 -8.15
N ASP A 240 -28.07 -9.38 -8.75
CA ASP A 240 -27.74 -10.78 -9.03
C ASP A 240 -28.39 -11.26 -10.33
N ALA A 241 -28.04 -12.47 -10.80
CA ALA A 241 -28.61 -13.06 -12.00
C ALA A 241 -30.12 -13.31 -11.85
N SER A 242 -30.61 -13.61 -10.66
CA SER A 242 -32.04 -13.84 -10.39
C SER A 242 -32.86 -12.58 -10.63
N GLU A 243 -32.33 -11.38 -10.35
CA GLU A 243 -33.04 -10.13 -10.64
C GLU A 243 -33.18 -9.86 -12.13
N TYR A 244 -32.18 -10.17 -12.96
CA TYR A 244 -32.31 -10.09 -14.42
C TYR A 244 -33.43 -10.98 -14.95
N LEU A 245 -33.55 -12.18 -14.41
CA LEU A 245 -34.62 -13.10 -14.81
C LEU A 245 -35.98 -12.56 -14.39
N LYS A 246 -36.12 -12.07 -13.15
CA LYS A 246 -37.36 -11.45 -12.63
C LYS A 246 -37.81 -10.25 -13.45
N GLU A 247 -36.85 -9.44 -13.92
CA GLU A 247 -37.13 -8.25 -14.73
C GLU A 247 -37.25 -8.55 -16.24
N ASN A 248 -37.14 -9.82 -16.67
CA ASN A 248 -37.12 -10.24 -18.08
C ASN A 248 -36.00 -9.60 -18.91
N LYS A 249 -34.86 -9.26 -18.29
CA LYS A 249 -33.70 -8.62 -18.94
C LYS A 249 -32.71 -9.64 -19.54
N HIS A 250 -33.23 -10.60 -20.30
CA HIS A 250 -32.42 -11.67 -20.90
C HIS A 250 -31.32 -11.15 -21.83
N LYS A 251 -31.67 -10.19 -22.69
CA LYS A 251 -30.70 -9.62 -23.65
C LYS A 251 -29.58 -8.86 -22.93
N ASP A 252 -29.93 -8.08 -21.90
CA ASP A 252 -28.96 -7.29 -21.16
C ASP A 252 -27.98 -8.22 -20.44
N PHE A 253 -28.47 -9.23 -19.74
CA PHE A 253 -27.64 -10.23 -19.10
C PHE A 253 -26.72 -10.97 -20.07
N THR A 254 -27.29 -11.43 -21.19
CA THR A 254 -26.54 -12.14 -22.22
C THR A 254 -25.43 -11.27 -22.82
N ASN A 255 -25.72 -10.00 -23.10
CA ASN A 255 -24.73 -9.06 -23.58
C ASN A 255 -23.57 -8.87 -22.56
N LEU A 256 -23.87 -8.68 -21.28
CA LEU A 256 -22.86 -8.57 -20.22
C LEU A 256 -22.01 -9.83 -20.13
N TRP A 257 -22.61 -11.00 -20.21
CA TRP A 257 -21.90 -12.27 -20.15
C TRP A 257 -20.94 -12.47 -21.34
N PHE A 258 -21.37 -12.17 -22.56
CA PHE A 258 -20.52 -12.30 -23.75
C PHE A 258 -19.44 -11.22 -23.86
N SER A 259 -19.73 -10.00 -23.41
CA SER A 259 -18.79 -8.88 -23.40
C SER A 259 -17.84 -8.90 -22.21
N ALA A 260 -18.00 -9.83 -21.26
CA ALA A 260 -17.15 -9.91 -20.09
C ALA A 260 -15.68 -10.06 -20.47
N GLU A 261 -14.86 -9.15 -19.97
CA GLU A 261 -13.43 -9.11 -20.24
C GLU A 261 -12.67 -10.11 -19.37
N ARG A 262 -11.50 -10.55 -19.87
CA ARG A 262 -10.61 -11.38 -19.05
C ARG A 262 -10.14 -10.62 -17.84
N TYR A 263 -10.10 -11.34 -16.71
CA TYR A 263 -9.53 -10.78 -15.49
C TYR A 263 -8.07 -10.39 -15.72
N THR A 264 -7.78 -9.13 -15.47
CA THR A 264 -6.42 -8.59 -15.46
C THR A 264 -6.10 -8.17 -14.02
N PRO A 265 -5.00 -8.66 -13.41
CA PRO A 265 -4.59 -8.18 -12.10
C PRO A 265 -4.45 -6.66 -12.08
N ALA A 266 -4.82 -6.03 -10.95
CA ALA A 266 -4.86 -4.57 -10.83
C ALA A 266 -3.54 -3.85 -11.19
N ASN A 267 -2.42 -4.57 -11.08
CA ASN A 267 -1.09 -4.01 -11.35
C ASN A 267 -0.62 -4.21 -12.81
N ILE A 268 -1.45 -4.83 -13.68
CA ILE A 268 -1.15 -5.02 -15.10
C ILE A 268 -2.03 -4.07 -15.90
N VAL A 269 -1.39 -3.11 -16.56
CA VAL A 269 -2.06 -2.13 -17.44
C VAL A 269 -1.54 -2.38 -18.85
N ARG A 270 -2.45 -2.43 -19.83
CA ARG A 270 -2.08 -2.52 -21.24
C ARG A 270 -1.62 -1.17 -21.76
N GLY A 271 -0.62 -1.15 -22.66
CA GLY A 271 -0.11 0.10 -23.21
C GLY A 271 -1.19 0.92 -23.94
N GLU A 272 -2.16 0.26 -24.58
CA GLU A 272 -3.29 0.90 -25.26
C GLU A 272 -4.23 1.67 -24.29
N ASP A 273 -4.30 1.25 -23.02
CA ASP A 273 -5.13 1.88 -21.99
C ASP A 273 -4.43 3.10 -21.34
N LEU A 274 -3.17 3.36 -21.68
CA LEU A 274 -2.39 4.44 -21.08
C LEU A 274 -2.60 5.78 -21.77
N LEU A 275 -3.10 5.82 -23.00
CA LEU A 275 -3.20 7.08 -23.76
C LEU A 275 -3.98 8.15 -23.02
N ASP A 276 -5.18 7.84 -22.56
CA ASP A 276 -6.03 8.79 -21.85
C ASP A 276 -5.40 9.22 -20.51
N ARG A 277 -4.72 8.30 -19.83
CA ARG A 277 -3.99 8.62 -18.59
C ARG A 277 -2.83 9.58 -18.86
N LEU A 278 -2.06 9.36 -19.91
CA LEU A 278 -0.93 10.21 -20.28
C LEU A 278 -1.38 11.60 -20.75
N LEU A 279 -2.47 11.67 -21.53
CA LEU A 279 -3.03 12.95 -22.00
C LEU A 279 -3.63 13.78 -20.88
N ASN A 280 -4.20 13.13 -19.86
CA ASN A 280 -4.85 13.81 -18.72
C ASN A 280 -3.94 13.91 -17.48
N GLN A 281 -2.72 13.35 -17.53
CA GLN A 281 -1.77 13.48 -16.44
C GLN A 281 -1.15 14.88 -16.49
N PRO A 282 -1.32 15.71 -15.46
CA PRO A 282 -0.63 17.00 -15.42
C PRO A 282 0.88 16.78 -15.41
N THR A 283 1.61 17.64 -16.11
CA THR A 283 3.08 17.68 -15.99
C THR A 283 3.42 17.85 -14.52
N PRO A 284 4.33 17.04 -13.94
CA PRO A 284 4.72 17.21 -12.56
C PRO A 284 5.17 18.63 -12.28
N GLU A 285 4.51 19.30 -11.35
CA GLU A 285 4.93 20.62 -10.91
C GLU A 285 6.34 20.51 -10.32
N SER A 286 7.22 21.40 -10.77
CA SER A 286 8.59 21.47 -10.30
C SER A 286 8.81 22.83 -9.64
N LEU A 287 9.23 22.82 -8.38
CA LEU A 287 9.65 24.03 -7.68
C LEU A 287 11.10 24.35 -8.06
N ALA A 288 11.33 25.56 -8.55
CA ALA A 288 12.66 26.04 -8.85
C ALA A 288 13.56 26.07 -7.60
N LEU A 289 14.86 25.87 -7.79
CA LEU A 289 15.86 25.89 -6.72
C LEU A 289 16.47 27.29 -6.55
N PRO A 290 17.03 27.60 -5.35
CA PRO A 290 17.64 28.91 -5.11
C PRO A 290 18.94 29.13 -5.89
N TRP A 291 19.57 28.06 -6.38
CA TRP A 291 20.86 28.08 -7.07
C TRP A 291 20.70 27.66 -8.53
N SER A 292 21.02 28.57 -9.46
CA SER A 292 20.80 28.38 -10.89
C SER A 292 21.56 27.17 -11.45
N GLY A 293 22.84 26.99 -11.07
CA GLY A 293 23.64 25.86 -11.54
C GLY A 293 23.08 24.50 -11.11
N LEU A 294 22.48 24.41 -9.91
CA LEU A 294 21.79 23.21 -9.48
C LEU A 294 20.42 23.07 -10.20
N GLN A 295 19.72 24.17 -10.43
CA GLN A 295 18.46 24.20 -11.17
C GLN A 295 18.64 23.65 -12.59
N ASP A 296 19.67 24.05 -13.30
CA ASP A 296 19.94 23.67 -14.69
C ASP A 296 20.16 22.16 -14.88
N LEU A 297 20.79 21.50 -13.89
CA LEU A 297 20.97 20.04 -13.94
C LEU A 297 19.73 19.27 -13.49
N THR A 298 18.99 19.79 -12.51
CA THR A 298 17.93 19.02 -11.83
C THR A 298 16.53 19.35 -12.29
N TYR A 299 16.33 20.50 -12.91
CA TYR A 299 15.00 21.06 -13.26
C TYR A 299 14.09 21.27 -12.05
N GLY A 300 14.66 21.46 -10.85
CA GLY A 300 13.93 21.76 -9.62
C GLY A 300 13.50 20.55 -8.79
N ILE A 301 12.69 20.82 -7.76
CA ILE A 301 12.17 19.86 -6.79
C ILE A 301 10.78 19.39 -7.23
N ARG A 302 10.53 18.07 -7.17
CA ARG A 302 9.22 17.46 -7.51
C ARG A 302 8.71 16.57 -6.38
N LYS A 303 7.41 16.65 -6.10
CA LYS A 303 6.73 15.74 -5.16
C LYS A 303 6.86 14.29 -5.66
N GLY A 304 6.86 13.31 -4.76
CA GLY A 304 7.13 11.90 -5.07
C GLY A 304 8.62 11.55 -5.18
N GLU A 305 9.54 12.52 -5.03
CA GLU A 305 10.98 12.29 -5.10
C GLU A 305 11.64 12.23 -3.73
N MET A 306 12.65 11.37 -3.63
CA MET A 306 13.56 11.25 -2.51
C MET A 306 14.94 11.74 -2.94
N TRP A 307 15.44 12.78 -2.31
CA TRP A 307 16.75 13.35 -2.53
C TRP A 307 17.69 13.03 -1.35
N THR A 308 18.92 12.67 -1.64
CA THR A 308 19.94 12.41 -0.63
C THR A 308 21.08 13.41 -0.78
N ILE A 309 21.41 14.10 0.29
CA ILE A 309 22.60 14.96 0.39
C ILE A 309 23.66 14.22 1.17
N THR A 310 24.85 14.10 0.61
CA THR A 310 25.96 13.36 1.23
C THR A 310 27.26 14.16 1.22
N SER A 311 28.03 14.00 2.26
CA SER A 311 29.40 14.53 2.36
C SER A 311 30.08 13.99 3.61
N GLY A 312 31.36 14.35 3.82
CA GLY A 312 32.01 14.22 5.11
C GLY A 312 31.35 15.04 6.22
N SER A 313 31.81 14.88 7.45
CA SER A 313 31.29 15.66 8.59
C SER A 313 31.69 17.14 8.46
N GLY A 314 30.86 18.05 8.96
CA GLY A 314 31.15 19.48 8.98
C GLY A 314 31.16 20.20 7.63
N MET A 315 30.64 19.59 6.57
CA MET A 315 30.66 20.13 5.20
C MET A 315 29.45 21.04 4.86
N GLY A 316 28.56 21.29 5.81
CA GLY A 316 27.42 22.19 5.64
C GLY A 316 26.11 21.52 5.14
N LYS A 317 25.98 20.20 5.29
CA LYS A 317 24.73 19.47 4.87
C LYS A 317 23.46 20.06 5.46
N THR A 318 23.44 20.25 6.78
CA THR A 318 22.30 20.84 7.51
C THR A 318 22.00 22.25 7.02
N GLN A 319 23.04 23.05 6.72
CA GLN A 319 22.84 24.41 6.20
C GLN A 319 22.19 24.39 4.80
N VAL A 320 22.57 23.46 3.92
CA VAL A 320 21.93 23.27 2.61
C VAL A 320 20.45 22.88 2.79
N LEU A 321 20.12 22.00 3.74
CA LEU A 321 18.71 21.66 4.03
C LEU A 321 17.94 22.88 4.55
N ARG A 322 18.52 23.67 5.43
CA ARG A 322 17.90 24.90 5.97
C ARG A 322 17.62 25.90 4.85
N GLU A 323 18.58 26.17 3.97
CA GLU A 323 18.40 27.07 2.81
C GLU A 323 17.31 26.57 1.86
N LEU A 324 17.28 25.26 1.55
CA LEU A 324 16.22 24.69 0.72
C LEU A 324 14.85 24.80 1.41
N SER A 325 14.75 24.53 2.71
CA SER A 325 13.48 24.63 3.43
C SER A 325 12.98 26.07 3.52
N TYR A 326 13.87 27.04 3.73
CA TYR A 326 13.53 28.45 3.71
C TYR A 326 13.09 28.92 2.31
N HIS A 327 13.82 28.51 1.27
CA HIS A 327 13.42 28.79 -0.11
C HIS A 327 12.02 28.24 -0.45
N ILE A 328 11.71 27.01 -0.02
CA ILE A 328 10.39 26.40 -0.19
C ILE A 328 9.33 27.23 0.51
N GLN A 329 9.58 27.66 1.73
CA GLN A 329 8.66 28.48 2.51
C GLN A 329 8.42 29.84 1.83
N GLN A 330 9.41 30.46 1.20
CA GLN A 330 9.27 31.73 0.51
C GLN A 330 8.53 31.64 -0.85
N HIS A 331 8.52 30.46 -1.50
CA HIS A 331 8.05 30.30 -2.88
C HIS A 331 6.83 29.37 -3.02
N THR A 332 6.32 28.82 -1.93
CA THR A 332 5.12 27.96 -1.92
C THR A 332 4.22 28.32 -0.75
N GLU A 333 3.00 27.81 -0.75
CA GLU A 333 2.11 27.85 0.43
C GLU A 333 2.09 26.51 1.19
N ASP A 334 2.89 25.52 0.78
CA ASP A 334 2.93 24.19 1.36
C ASP A 334 3.61 24.21 2.75
N ASN A 335 3.16 23.34 3.65
CA ASN A 335 3.79 23.16 4.96
C ASN A 335 5.00 22.24 4.88
N ILE A 336 5.95 22.44 5.78
CA ILE A 336 7.27 21.84 5.79
C ILE A 336 7.47 21.08 7.10
N GLY A 337 7.83 19.80 7.01
CA GLY A 337 8.19 18.96 8.16
C GLY A 337 9.70 18.87 8.32
N LEU A 338 10.20 19.15 9.53
CA LEU A 338 11.60 19.12 9.87
C LEU A 338 11.87 18.07 10.95
N LEU A 339 12.65 17.04 10.60
CA LEU A 339 13.13 15.99 11.49
C LEU A 339 14.67 16.12 11.60
N PHE A 340 15.13 17.08 12.40
CA PHE A 340 16.55 17.32 12.65
C PHE A 340 16.98 16.58 13.90
N LEU A 341 17.44 15.34 13.75
CA LEU A 341 17.68 14.40 14.85
C LEU A 341 19.04 14.64 15.54
N GLU A 342 19.92 15.42 14.94
CA GLU A 342 21.22 15.80 15.53
C GLU A 342 21.18 17.11 16.29
N ASP A 343 20.26 18.00 15.97
CA ASP A 343 20.18 19.31 16.59
C ASP A 343 19.08 19.32 17.67
N PRO A 344 19.31 19.94 18.83
CA PRO A 344 18.22 20.33 19.74
C PRO A 344 17.18 21.20 19.03
N LEU A 345 15.92 21.07 19.41
CA LEU A 345 14.81 21.79 18.77
C LEU A 345 15.06 23.31 18.68
N GLU A 346 15.53 23.91 19.77
CA GLU A 346 15.80 25.34 19.83
C GLU A 346 16.91 25.78 18.87
N ASP A 347 17.92 24.95 18.67
CA ASP A 347 19.04 25.25 17.76
C ASP A 347 18.60 25.11 16.31
N ALA A 348 17.78 24.10 16.00
CA ALA A 348 17.14 23.95 14.69
C ALA A 348 16.26 25.17 14.38
N ALA A 349 15.45 25.61 15.34
CA ALA A 349 14.57 26.77 15.22
C ALA A 349 15.38 28.08 15.01
N ARG A 350 16.42 28.32 15.82
CA ARG A 350 17.32 29.49 15.66
C ARG A 350 18.00 29.45 14.28
N GLY A 351 18.39 28.27 13.83
CA GLY A 351 18.98 28.10 12.48
C GLY A 351 18.05 28.54 11.36
N MET A 352 16.74 28.26 11.48
CA MET A 352 15.74 28.75 10.51
C MET A 352 15.56 30.26 10.59
N MET A 353 15.41 30.82 11.81
CA MET A 353 15.28 32.26 12.01
C MET A 353 16.50 33.04 11.51
N SER A 354 17.69 32.46 11.64
CA SER A 354 18.96 33.06 11.15
C SER A 354 18.93 33.38 9.66
N LEU A 355 18.24 32.58 8.85
CA LEU A 355 18.11 32.78 7.40
C LEU A 355 17.29 34.02 7.05
N SER A 356 16.24 34.29 7.77
CA SER A 356 15.41 35.49 7.63
C SER A 356 16.13 36.72 8.21
N ALA A 357 16.70 36.60 9.40
CA ALA A 357 17.42 37.71 10.02
C ALA A 357 18.67 38.15 9.25
N GLY A 358 19.22 37.27 8.38
CA GLY A 358 20.51 37.49 7.77
C GLY A 358 21.64 37.64 8.80
N LYS A 359 21.50 36.96 9.94
CA LYS A 359 22.46 36.94 11.05
C LYS A 359 22.51 35.56 11.70
N PRO A 360 23.71 35.03 12.07
CA PRO A 360 23.83 33.72 12.72
C PRO A 360 23.37 33.78 14.20
N LEU A 361 22.07 33.73 14.46
CA LEU A 361 21.45 33.91 15.80
C LEU A 361 21.88 32.86 16.85
N HIS A 362 22.52 31.78 16.43
CA HIS A 362 23.07 30.75 17.32
C HIS A 362 24.45 31.10 17.88
N LEU A 363 25.15 32.12 17.31
CA LEU A 363 26.47 32.51 17.79
C LEU A 363 26.35 33.53 18.94
N PRO A 364 27.11 33.33 20.04
CA PRO A 364 27.02 34.22 21.20
C PRO A 364 27.59 35.62 20.92
N THR A 365 28.30 35.79 19.82
CA THR A 365 28.89 37.08 19.38
C THR A 365 27.96 37.88 18.48
N THR A 366 26.84 37.32 18.06
CA THR A 366 25.89 38.00 17.18
C THR A 366 25.04 38.95 18.01
N GLU A 367 25.12 40.24 17.72
CA GLU A 367 24.23 41.24 18.31
C GLU A 367 22.95 41.33 17.51
N PHE A 368 21.81 41.31 18.19
CA PHE A 368 20.48 41.50 17.60
C PHE A 368 19.55 42.22 18.60
N THR A 369 18.59 42.94 18.04
CA THR A 369 17.53 43.61 18.82
C THR A 369 16.33 42.67 19.03
N GLN A 370 15.45 42.99 19.96
CA GLN A 370 14.20 42.24 20.13
C GLN A 370 13.31 42.35 18.88
N GLU A 371 13.30 43.49 18.21
CA GLU A 371 12.57 43.68 16.95
C GLU A 371 13.07 42.75 15.83
N GLU A 372 14.38 42.68 15.61
CA GLU A 372 14.96 41.75 14.64
C GLU A 372 14.64 40.29 14.96
N TRP A 373 14.57 39.95 16.26
CA TRP A 373 14.19 38.61 16.70
C TRP A 373 12.72 38.32 16.39
N ASP A 374 11.82 39.25 16.73
CA ASP A 374 10.39 39.14 16.54
C ASP A 374 10.04 39.08 15.03
N ASP A 375 10.70 39.90 14.22
CA ASP A 375 10.56 39.88 12.76
C ASP A 375 11.03 38.56 12.15
N ALA A 376 12.21 38.08 12.55
CA ALA A 376 12.73 36.80 12.06
C ALA A 376 11.83 35.63 12.47
N PHE A 377 11.24 35.67 13.68
CA PHE A 377 10.26 34.69 14.12
C PHE A 377 8.97 34.78 13.28
N ALA A 378 8.44 35.97 13.08
CA ALA A 378 7.21 36.18 12.33
C ALA A 378 7.33 35.73 10.87
N ASP A 379 8.49 36.00 10.23
CA ASP A 379 8.77 35.64 8.84
C ASP A 379 9.06 34.14 8.65
N THR A 380 9.41 33.40 9.69
CA THR A 380 9.72 31.99 9.64
C THR A 380 8.73 31.13 10.43
N LEU A 381 9.01 30.88 11.70
CA LEU A 381 8.25 29.99 12.57
C LEU A 381 6.84 30.51 12.83
N GLY A 382 6.67 31.81 12.95
CA GLY A 382 5.40 32.49 13.16
C GLY A 382 4.40 32.35 12.01
N THR A 383 4.85 31.95 10.84
CA THR A 383 3.96 31.62 9.70
C THR A 383 3.08 30.39 9.97
N GLY A 384 3.43 29.55 10.97
CA GLY A 384 2.76 28.30 11.27
C GLY A 384 3.00 27.18 10.25
N ARG A 385 3.90 27.38 9.27
CA ARG A 385 4.14 26.44 8.16
C ARG A 385 5.25 25.43 8.45
N TYR A 386 6.06 25.66 9.46
CA TYR A 386 7.08 24.71 9.90
C TYR A 386 6.52 23.79 10.99
N VAL A 387 6.68 22.49 10.81
CA VAL A 387 6.32 21.45 11.78
C VAL A 387 7.60 20.70 12.16
N PHE A 388 8.01 20.83 13.40
CA PHE A 388 9.21 20.17 13.91
C PHE A 388 8.87 18.85 14.58
N PHE A 389 9.75 17.89 14.45
CA PHE A 389 9.78 16.70 15.27
C PHE A 389 10.75 16.92 16.43
N ASP A 390 10.19 17.08 17.63
CA ASP A 390 10.97 17.29 18.86
C ASP A 390 11.44 15.94 19.41
N SER A 391 12.53 15.43 18.84
CA SER A 391 13.20 14.23 19.33
C SER A 391 14.67 14.26 18.94
N PHE A 392 15.52 14.20 19.94
CA PHE A 392 16.98 14.18 19.79
C PHE A 392 17.53 12.76 19.94
N GLY A 393 18.41 12.36 19.01
CA GLY A 393 19.11 11.08 19.09
C GLY A 393 18.41 9.92 18.35
N SER A 394 18.67 8.69 18.84
CA SER A 394 18.18 7.47 18.19
C SER A 394 16.68 7.31 18.30
N ASN A 395 16.03 7.09 17.17
CA ASN A 395 14.60 6.78 17.06
C ASN A 395 14.42 5.50 16.24
N ASP A 396 13.38 4.72 16.52
CA ASP A 396 13.02 3.61 15.67
C ASP A 396 12.39 4.09 14.35
N ILE A 397 12.56 3.30 13.29
CA ILE A 397 12.07 3.68 11.95
C ILE A 397 10.54 3.80 11.88
N ASP A 398 9.81 3.01 12.63
CA ASP A 398 8.35 3.02 12.55
C ASP A 398 7.80 4.30 13.21
N THR A 399 8.46 4.82 14.25
CA THR A 399 8.19 6.15 14.81
C THR A 399 8.40 7.25 13.77
N ILE A 400 9.51 7.23 13.03
CA ILE A 400 9.79 8.21 11.96
C ILE A 400 8.73 8.13 10.84
N ILE A 401 8.39 6.93 10.38
CA ILE A 401 7.35 6.72 9.35
C ILE A 401 6.00 7.25 9.81
N ASN A 402 5.60 6.94 11.05
CA ASN A 402 4.34 7.41 11.61
C ASN A 402 4.33 8.94 11.79
N THR A 403 5.45 9.52 12.18
CA THR A 403 5.63 10.97 12.27
C THR A 403 5.47 11.63 10.90
N ILE A 404 6.12 11.11 9.85
CA ILE A 404 5.97 11.63 8.49
C ILE A 404 4.52 11.51 8.00
N ARG A 405 3.84 10.38 8.28
CA ARG A 405 2.41 10.23 7.96
C ARG A 405 1.54 11.25 8.69
N TYR A 406 1.80 11.48 9.97
CA TYR A 406 1.10 12.50 10.75
C TYR A 406 1.35 13.90 10.18
N MET A 407 2.61 14.27 9.90
CA MET A 407 2.95 15.55 9.28
C MET A 407 2.22 15.74 7.95
N ARG A 408 2.11 14.68 7.12
CA ARG A 408 1.42 14.76 5.85
C ARG A 408 -0.10 14.86 6.01
N TYR A 409 -0.73 13.97 6.80
CA TYR A 409 -2.19 13.90 6.87
C TYR A 409 -2.83 14.91 7.82
N SER A 410 -2.16 15.22 8.93
CA SER A 410 -2.70 16.12 9.97
C SER A 410 -2.19 17.54 9.84
N CYS A 411 -0.96 17.73 9.34
CA CYS A 411 -0.33 19.04 9.19
C CYS A 411 -0.18 19.47 7.74
N ASP A 412 -0.62 18.67 6.76
CA ASP A 412 -0.50 18.87 5.31
C ASP A 412 0.91 19.24 4.82
N CYS A 413 1.96 18.68 5.47
CA CYS A 413 3.32 18.88 5.02
C CYS A 413 3.56 18.18 3.68
N ARG A 414 4.06 18.91 2.69
CA ARG A 414 4.40 18.39 1.37
C ARG A 414 5.90 18.21 1.16
N TYR A 415 6.70 18.88 1.95
CA TYR A 415 8.15 18.81 1.94
C TYR A 415 8.63 18.35 3.31
N ILE A 416 9.40 17.27 3.34
CA ILE A 416 9.93 16.69 4.57
C ILE A 416 11.46 16.69 4.50
N PHE A 417 12.10 17.10 5.58
CA PHE A 417 13.54 17.12 5.74
C PHE A 417 13.96 16.20 6.87
N LEU A 418 14.92 15.31 6.63
CA LEU A 418 15.43 14.34 7.58
C LEU A 418 16.95 14.45 7.72
N ASP A 419 17.43 14.96 8.84
CA ASP A 419 18.85 15.09 9.16
C ASP A 419 19.16 14.32 10.47
N HIS A 420 19.84 13.15 10.47
CA HIS A 420 20.23 12.34 9.31
C HIS A 420 19.81 10.86 9.49
N ILE A 421 19.72 10.13 8.38
CA ILE A 421 19.25 8.73 8.37
C ILE A 421 20.12 7.76 9.19
N SER A 422 21.45 8.01 9.30
CA SER A 422 22.37 7.07 9.97
C SER A 422 22.15 7.01 11.49
N ILE A 423 21.49 7.99 12.10
CA ILE A 423 21.21 7.99 13.54
C ILE A 423 20.18 6.92 13.91
N LEU A 424 19.32 6.54 12.95
CA LEU A 424 18.27 5.55 13.14
C LEU A 424 18.80 4.11 13.31
N VAL A 425 20.09 3.90 13.05
CA VAL A 425 20.74 2.59 13.12
C VAL A 425 22.00 2.59 13.98
N SER A 426 22.24 3.65 14.76
CA SER A 426 23.47 3.86 15.51
C SER A 426 23.76 2.76 16.55
N ASP A 427 22.74 2.07 17.04
CA ASP A 427 22.86 1.05 18.09
C ASP A 427 23.06 -0.38 17.54
N GLN A 428 23.18 -0.54 16.21
CA GLN A 428 23.26 -1.85 15.56
C GLN A 428 24.71 -2.25 15.22
N SER A 429 24.96 -3.58 15.07
CA SER A 429 26.24 -4.07 14.57
C SER A 429 26.45 -3.69 13.10
N ALA A 430 27.71 -3.54 12.65
CA ALA A 430 28.05 -3.05 11.31
C ALA A 430 27.43 -3.90 10.15
N GLY A 431 27.14 -5.18 10.38
CA GLY A 431 26.47 -6.05 9.39
C GLY A 431 24.98 -5.81 9.33
N ASP A 432 24.36 -5.56 10.47
CA ASP A 432 22.94 -5.30 10.63
C ASP A 432 22.60 -3.86 10.26
N GLU A 433 23.52 -2.90 10.51
CA GLU A 433 23.40 -1.48 10.09
C GLU A 433 23.10 -1.36 8.60
N ARG A 434 23.79 -2.12 7.75
CA ARG A 434 23.58 -2.07 6.29
C ARG A 434 22.19 -2.53 5.88
N LYS A 435 21.74 -3.66 6.40
CA LYS A 435 20.40 -4.19 6.09
C LYS A 435 19.32 -3.25 6.57
N ALA A 436 19.47 -2.73 7.78
CA ALA A 436 18.53 -1.79 8.35
C ALA A 436 18.44 -0.50 7.52
N LEU A 437 19.58 0.09 7.09
CA LEU A 437 19.57 1.25 6.22
C LEU A 437 18.91 1.00 4.86
N ASP A 438 19.06 -0.20 4.27
CA ASP A 438 18.36 -0.57 3.03
C ASP A 438 16.85 -0.68 3.24
N GLU A 439 16.42 -1.30 4.34
CA GLU A 439 15.00 -1.40 4.70
C GLU A 439 14.39 -0.02 4.95
N ILE A 440 15.10 0.84 5.69
CA ILE A 440 14.71 2.23 5.97
C ILE A 440 14.55 3.01 4.66
N ALA A 441 15.57 2.97 3.79
CA ALA A 441 15.53 3.68 2.52
C ALA A 441 14.38 3.19 1.61
N THR A 442 14.08 1.88 1.63
CA THR A 442 12.97 1.30 0.90
C THR A 442 11.62 1.79 1.43
N LYS A 443 11.44 1.79 2.76
CA LYS A 443 10.23 2.29 3.42
C LYS A 443 10.04 3.78 3.14
N LEU A 444 11.09 4.59 3.27
CA LEU A 444 11.05 6.04 3.01
C LEU A 444 10.72 6.34 1.53
N LYS A 445 11.35 5.61 0.58
CA LYS A 445 11.04 5.79 -0.84
C LYS A 445 9.59 5.41 -1.17
N THR A 446 9.08 4.34 -0.60
CA THR A 446 7.66 3.96 -0.77
C THR A 446 6.75 5.05 -0.22
N LEU A 447 7.10 5.59 0.94
CA LEU A 447 6.34 6.64 1.61
C LEU A 447 6.28 7.94 0.78
N THR A 448 7.38 8.34 0.10
CA THR A 448 7.38 9.53 -0.76
C THR A 448 6.35 9.44 -1.89
N ILE A 449 6.20 8.24 -2.47
CA ILE A 449 5.24 8.01 -3.56
C ILE A 449 3.82 7.90 -3.01
N GLU A 450 3.63 7.15 -1.90
CA GLU A 450 2.33 6.94 -1.26
C GLU A 450 1.69 8.26 -0.81
N LEU A 451 2.49 9.15 -0.21
CA LEU A 451 2.04 10.39 0.38
C LEU A 451 2.11 11.59 -0.57
N ASP A 452 2.67 11.42 -1.76
CA ASP A 452 2.95 12.50 -2.70
C ASP A 452 3.69 13.67 -2.04
N ILE A 453 4.82 13.35 -1.38
CA ILE A 453 5.71 14.30 -0.71
C ILE A 453 7.08 14.32 -1.37
N TRP A 454 7.81 15.43 -1.22
CA TRP A 454 9.24 15.44 -1.42
C TRP A 454 9.96 15.16 -0.10
N LEU A 455 10.97 14.31 -0.14
CA LEU A 455 11.82 13.98 1.01
C LEU A 455 13.27 14.33 0.71
N GLY A 456 13.81 15.34 1.40
CA GLY A 456 15.22 15.66 1.43
C GLY A 456 15.88 15.04 2.67
N MET A 457 16.84 14.14 2.49
CA MET A 457 17.50 13.50 3.61
C MET A 457 19.02 13.62 3.52
N VAL A 458 19.67 13.61 4.68
CA VAL A 458 21.12 13.59 4.82
C VAL A 458 21.60 12.16 5.10
N SER A 459 22.68 11.79 4.41
CA SER A 459 23.45 10.57 4.69
C SER A 459 24.94 10.90 4.75
N HIS A 460 25.64 10.42 5.77
CA HIS A 460 27.08 10.58 5.84
C HIS A 460 27.81 9.76 4.79
N SER A 461 28.94 10.27 4.29
CA SER A 461 29.88 9.52 3.48
C SER A 461 30.80 8.66 4.37
N LYS A 462 31.21 7.50 3.84
CA LYS A 462 32.36 6.75 4.38
C LYS A 462 33.64 7.58 4.19
N ARG A 463 34.63 7.29 5.00
CA ARG A 463 35.96 7.85 4.75
C ARG A 463 36.47 7.42 3.37
N PRO A 464 36.91 8.34 2.52
CA PRO A 464 37.43 8.00 1.20
C PRO A 464 38.74 7.23 1.34
N ALA A 465 39.07 6.42 0.33
CA ALA A 465 40.37 5.73 0.26
C ALA A 465 41.51 6.66 -0.12
N GLY A 466 41.19 7.87 -0.62
CA GLY A 466 42.12 8.88 -1.10
C GLY A 466 42.16 10.11 -0.19
N LYS A 467 42.12 11.30 -0.82
CA LYS A 467 42.14 12.59 -0.13
C LYS A 467 40.93 12.74 0.78
N PRO A 468 41.10 13.14 2.06
CA PRO A 468 40.00 13.35 2.98
C PRO A 468 38.98 14.38 2.46
N HIS A 469 37.70 14.19 2.79
CA HIS A 469 36.64 15.12 2.37
C HIS A 469 36.89 16.54 2.91
N GLU A 470 37.37 16.66 4.15
CA GLU A 470 37.70 17.93 4.82
C GLU A 470 38.87 18.68 4.17
N GLU A 471 39.62 18.00 3.33
CA GLU A 471 40.70 18.59 2.53
C GLU A 471 40.31 18.83 1.06
N GLY A 472 39.03 18.66 0.71
CA GLY A 472 38.52 18.82 -0.65
C GLY A 472 38.58 17.53 -1.49
N GLY A 473 38.51 16.36 -0.84
CA GLY A 473 38.33 15.09 -1.55
C GLY A 473 36.97 15.04 -2.23
N HIS A 474 36.91 14.49 -3.47
CA HIS A 474 35.70 14.35 -4.24
C HIS A 474 34.72 13.36 -3.58
N THR A 475 33.42 13.64 -3.69
CA THR A 475 32.37 12.73 -3.27
C THR A 475 31.99 11.77 -4.39
N SER A 476 31.66 10.51 -4.04
CA SER A 476 31.19 9.52 -4.99
C SER A 476 29.99 8.71 -4.44
N LEU A 477 29.18 8.14 -5.35
CA LEU A 477 28.07 7.25 -4.95
C LEU A 477 28.54 6.02 -4.14
N SER A 478 29.76 5.54 -4.38
CA SER A 478 30.34 4.38 -3.68
C SER A 478 30.69 4.67 -2.22
N GLU A 479 30.79 5.94 -1.86
CA GLU A 479 31.16 6.40 -0.50
C GLU A 479 29.93 6.65 0.38
N LEU A 480 28.72 6.56 -0.14
CA LEU A 480 27.52 6.63 0.70
C LEU A 480 27.63 5.62 1.84
N ARG A 481 27.44 6.10 3.08
CA ARG A 481 27.45 5.24 4.27
C ARG A 481 26.24 4.32 4.24
N GLY A 482 26.44 3.04 4.55
CA GLY A 482 25.43 2.02 4.48
C GLY A 482 25.59 1.15 3.25
N THR A 483 24.66 1.20 2.32
CA THR A 483 24.65 0.33 1.15
C THR A 483 24.46 1.13 -0.15
N ALA A 484 24.65 0.43 -1.27
CA ALA A 484 24.25 0.93 -2.58
C ALA A 484 22.74 1.25 -2.64
N GLY A 485 21.93 0.71 -1.69
CA GLY A 485 20.46 0.86 -1.65
C GLY A 485 20.01 2.32 -1.57
N ILE A 486 20.56 3.13 -0.66
CA ILE A 486 20.22 4.56 -0.57
C ILE A 486 20.47 5.25 -1.91
N GLY A 487 21.67 5.07 -2.49
CA GLY A 487 22.01 5.63 -3.78
C GLY A 487 21.12 5.11 -4.91
N GLN A 488 20.73 3.84 -4.89
CA GLN A 488 19.86 3.25 -5.89
C GLN A 488 18.40 3.75 -5.79
N LEU A 489 17.88 3.91 -4.59
CA LEU A 489 16.47 4.28 -4.33
C LEU A 489 16.24 5.79 -4.49
N SER A 490 17.25 6.63 -4.18
CA SER A 490 17.14 8.08 -4.34
C SER A 490 16.90 8.48 -5.79
N ASN A 491 16.03 9.46 -6.00
CA ASN A 491 15.82 10.10 -7.30
C ASN A 491 17.01 11.00 -7.64
N MET A 492 17.54 11.69 -6.64
CA MET A 492 18.66 12.61 -6.72
C MET A 492 19.66 12.31 -5.61
N VAL A 493 20.94 12.38 -5.91
CA VAL A 493 22.03 12.35 -4.92
C VAL A 493 22.94 13.52 -5.16
N LEU A 494 23.09 14.37 -4.15
CA LEU A 494 23.98 15.52 -4.15
C LEU A 494 25.17 15.25 -3.23
N GLY A 495 26.37 15.48 -3.73
CA GLY A 495 27.61 15.48 -2.96
C GLY A 495 28.04 16.90 -2.63
N LEU A 496 28.47 17.15 -1.40
CA LEU A 496 29.07 18.43 -1.02
C LEU A 496 30.59 18.25 -0.86
N GLU A 497 31.34 19.08 -1.55
CA GLU A 497 32.80 19.05 -1.56
C GLU A 497 33.32 20.41 -1.09
N ARG A 498 34.19 20.42 -0.05
CA ARG A 498 34.77 21.65 0.52
C ARG A 498 36.16 21.38 1.04
N ASN A 499 37.12 22.26 0.76
CA ASN A 499 38.44 22.24 1.38
C ASN A 499 38.46 23.17 2.60
N GLY A 500 38.10 22.65 3.77
CA GLY A 500 38.17 23.41 5.03
C GLY A 500 39.60 23.76 5.50
N GLN A 501 40.61 23.18 4.87
CA GLN A 501 42.05 23.40 5.17
C GLN A 501 42.74 24.26 4.12
N ASP A 502 42.00 24.85 3.18
CA ASP A 502 42.56 25.70 2.15
C ASP A 502 43.38 26.86 2.78
N PRO A 503 44.55 27.22 2.24
CA PRO A 503 45.32 28.39 2.72
C PRO A 503 44.55 29.70 2.55
N ASP A 504 43.70 29.82 1.54
CA ASP A 504 42.82 30.96 1.34
C ASP A 504 41.58 30.86 2.24
N LEU A 505 41.40 31.87 3.11
CA LEU A 505 40.29 31.95 4.05
C LEU A 505 38.93 32.06 3.37
N TYR A 506 38.85 32.67 2.20
CA TYR A 506 37.64 32.76 1.40
C TYR A 506 37.26 31.37 0.87
N LYS A 507 38.19 30.68 0.23
CA LYS A 507 37.99 29.33 -0.35
C LYS A 507 37.60 28.29 0.72
N ARG A 508 38.02 28.44 1.97
CA ARG A 508 37.59 27.57 3.08
C ARG A 508 36.08 27.55 3.29
N ASN A 509 35.38 28.61 2.90
CA ASN A 509 33.94 28.74 3.05
C ASN A 509 33.19 28.44 1.74
N VAL A 510 33.87 28.02 0.68
CA VAL A 510 33.26 27.63 -0.60
C VAL A 510 32.99 26.13 -0.62
N THR A 511 31.75 25.76 -0.93
CA THR A 511 31.31 24.38 -1.07
C THR A 511 30.82 24.16 -2.49
N LEU A 512 31.38 23.20 -3.21
CA LEU A 512 30.86 22.73 -4.49
C LEU A 512 29.72 21.75 -4.25
N ILE A 513 28.57 22.01 -4.83
CA ILE A 513 27.52 21.02 -4.99
C ILE A 513 27.78 20.22 -6.26
N ARG A 514 27.85 18.91 -6.12
CA ARG A 514 27.99 17.98 -7.24
C ARG A 514 26.73 17.09 -7.32
N VAL A 515 26.13 16.98 -8.50
CA VAL A 515 25.08 16.01 -8.78
C VAL A 515 25.73 14.66 -9.06
N LEU A 516 25.60 13.72 -8.12
CA LEU A 516 26.15 12.36 -8.24
C LEU A 516 25.19 11.41 -8.95
N LYS A 517 23.91 11.68 -8.84
CA LYS A 517 22.84 10.90 -9.48
C LYS A 517 21.64 11.78 -9.74
N ASN A 518 21.04 11.61 -10.90
CA ASN A 518 19.80 12.28 -11.29
C ASN A 518 18.96 11.34 -12.16
N ARG A 519 17.83 10.86 -11.62
CA ARG A 519 16.92 9.98 -12.37
C ARG A 519 16.03 10.73 -13.34
N PHE A 520 15.83 12.02 -13.13
CA PHE A 520 14.92 12.81 -13.94
C PHE A 520 15.55 13.18 -15.29
N SER A 521 16.70 13.87 -15.26
CA SER A 521 17.36 14.33 -16.48
C SER A 521 18.53 13.45 -16.92
N GLY A 522 19.11 12.66 -16.02
CA GLY A 522 20.35 11.92 -16.24
C GLY A 522 21.62 12.78 -16.15
N LEU A 523 21.48 14.12 -16.01
CA LEU A 523 22.61 15.02 -15.92
C LEU A 523 23.30 14.90 -14.57
N THR A 524 24.63 14.80 -14.58
CA THR A 524 25.49 14.68 -13.40
C THR A 524 26.73 15.53 -13.57
N GLY A 525 27.42 15.83 -12.48
CA GLY A 525 28.65 16.62 -12.49
C GLY A 525 28.62 17.79 -11.50
N PRO A 526 29.63 18.70 -11.54
CA PRO A 526 29.60 19.92 -10.75
C PRO A 526 28.40 20.78 -11.13
N ALA A 527 27.69 21.28 -10.12
CA ALA A 527 26.46 22.07 -10.32
C ALA A 527 26.73 23.55 -10.05
N CYS A 528 27.16 23.89 -8.84
CA CYS A 528 27.45 25.27 -8.46
C CYS A 528 28.37 25.33 -7.25
N HIS A 529 29.10 26.44 -7.12
CA HIS A 529 29.84 26.78 -5.94
C HIS A 529 29.00 27.67 -5.03
N LEU A 530 28.95 27.35 -3.73
CA LEU A 530 28.24 28.10 -2.71
C LEU A 530 29.22 28.66 -1.70
N HIS A 531 29.23 29.97 -1.53
CA HIS A 531 30.01 30.63 -0.48
C HIS A 531 29.14 30.77 0.78
N TYR A 532 29.64 30.27 1.92
CA TYR A 532 29.04 30.52 3.22
C TYR A 532 29.54 31.84 3.77
N ASP A 533 28.65 32.80 3.83
CA ASP A 533 28.89 34.09 4.44
C ASP A 533 28.74 33.98 5.96
N ARG A 534 29.81 34.23 6.71
CA ARG A 534 29.82 34.11 8.18
C ARG A 534 29.04 35.20 8.89
N ASP A 535 28.91 36.36 8.25
CA ASP A 535 28.20 37.50 8.86
C ASP A 535 26.68 37.34 8.75
N THR A 536 26.20 36.78 7.64
CA THR A 536 24.78 36.55 7.39
C THR A 536 24.31 35.15 7.70
N GLY A 537 25.21 34.17 7.75
CA GLY A 537 24.88 32.76 7.91
C GLY A 537 24.25 32.13 6.65
N ARG A 538 24.29 32.79 5.48
CA ARG A 538 23.66 32.36 4.23
C ARG A 538 24.63 31.64 3.29
N LEU A 539 24.07 30.80 2.43
CA LEU A 539 24.76 30.17 1.29
C LEU A 539 24.35 30.87 -0.01
N THR A 540 25.31 31.56 -0.63
CA THR A 540 25.10 32.26 -1.90
C THR A 540 25.88 31.58 -3.01
N GLN A 541 25.27 31.44 -4.18
CA GLN A 541 25.96 30.93 -5.36
C GLN A 541 26.99 31.95 -5.84
N ILE A 542 28.16 31.48 -6.16
CA ILE A 542 29.27 32.23 -6.75
C ILE A 542 29.78 31.50 -8.00
N ASP A 543 30.58 32.19 -8.81
CA ASP A 543 31.30 31.58 -9.91
C ASP A 543 32.41 30.67 -9.37
N ASP A 544 32.99 29.83 -10.21
CA ASP A 544 34.09 28.94 -9.81
C ASP A 544 35.27 29.76 -9.33
N PRO A 545 35.69 29.66 -8.06
CA PRO A 545 36.76 30.50 -7.50
C PRO A 545 38.14 30.18 -8.06
N ASP A 546 38.27 29.11 -8.83
CA ASP A 546 39.53 28.70 -9.48
C ASP A 546 39.59 29.11 -10.96
N ILE A 547 38.51 29.68 -11.53
CA ILE A 547 38.53 30.25 -12.88
C ILE A 547 38.87 31.74 -12.79
N ASP A 548 39.92 32.14 -13.50
CA ASP A 548 40.29 33.55 -13.65
C ASP A 548 39.31 34.23 -14.62
N PRO A 549 38.50 35.21 -14.17
CA PRO A 549 37.50 35.87 -15.04
C PRO A 549 38.11 36.60 -16.24
N GLU A 550 39.41 36.87 -16.23
CA GLU A 550 40.11 37.49 -17.39
C GLU A 550 40.39 36.47 -18.52
N LEU A 551 40.32 35.15 -18.26
CA LEU A 551 40.54 34.11 -19.26
C LEU A 551 39.29 33.71 -20.06
N GLU A 552 38.08 33.96 -19.56
CA GLU A 552 36.82 33.66 -20.27
C GLU A 552 36.53 34.61 -21.44
N THR A 553 37.23 35.73 -21.55
CA THR A 553 37.00 36.71 -22.63
C THR A 553 37.73 36.40 -23.94
N ILE A 554 38.44 35.26 -24.04
CA ILE A 554 39.30 34.96 -25.21
C ILE A 554 38.65 34.01 -26.22
N ASP A 555 37.54 33.33 -25.88
CA ASP A 555 36.89 32.36 -26.78
C ASP A 555 35.72 32.92 -27.62
N GLU A 556 35.42 34.22 -27.55
CA GLU A 556 34.62 34.88 -28.57
C GLU A 556 35.55 35.60 -29.54
N ILE A 557 35.92 35.02 -30.64
CA ILE A 557 36.23 35.59 -31.97
C ILE A 557 37.06 34.55 -32.74
N GLU A 558 36.43 33.86 -33.65
CA GLU A 558 36.82 33.74 -35.05
C GLU A 558 35.73 33.03 -35.84
N GLU A 559 34.77 33.80 -36.35
CA GLU A 559 34.01 33.37 -37.53
C GLU A 559 35.00 33.25 -38.70
N PRO A 560 35.07 32.11 -39.40
CA PRO A 560 35.87 32.05 -40.62
C PRO A 560 35.21 32.86 -41.72
N ASN A 561 35.89 33.91 -42.18
CA ASN A 561 35.62 34.67 -43.38
C ASN A 561 35.25 33.76 -44.55
N GLU A 562 34.02 33.88 -45.06
CA GLU A 562 33.66 33.46 -46.40
C GLU A 562 34.49 34.22 -47.43
N THR A 563 35.54 33.63 -47.91
CA THR A 563 36.21 34.09 -49.14
C THR A 563 35.45 33.53 -50.33
N HIS A 564 34.82 34.43 -51.08
CA HIS A 564 34.38 34.26 -52.47
C HIS A 564 35.41 33.48 -53.29
N MET A 565 34.92 32.46 -53.97
CA MET A 565 35.54 32.01 -55.21
C MET A 565 34.45 32.04 -56.32
N SER A 566 34.78 32.83 -57.30
CA SER A 566 34.20 33.03 -58.64
C SER A 566 33.97 31.75 -59.44
#